data_2e88093367265fe18484f3cbf6fc70a3
#
_entry.id   2e88093367265fe18484f3cbf6fc70a3
#
_cell.length_a   1.000
_cell.length_b   1.000
_cell.length_c   1.000
_cell.angle_alpha   90.00
_cell.angle_beta   90.00
_cell.angle_gamma   90.00
#
_symmetry.space_group_name_H-M   'P 1'
#
loop_
_entity.id
_entity.type
_entity.pdbx_description
1 polymer ?
#
loop_
_entity_poly.entity_id
_entity_poly.type
_entity_poly.pdbx_seq_one_letter_code
_entity_poly.pdbx_strand_id
1 'polypeptide(L)'
;MRYIDKLPDPKGEAAVLGTFVHEILEDLLNLDSAERSLATAKKIAGRVWEETAIDEDFISLCLAEDEVKAFKWRAWRLIEKYFAIEDPKKVQVVEAEQTLAVEIDGVPFYGIVDLTERVGSGLRVVDYKTGKTPRARYVDDKLSQVWLYAAALAETDNEVSEVRLMYLTSGPIDRVV
;
A
#
# COMPACT_ATOMS: atom_id res chain seq x y z
N MET A 1 29.17 3.82 -28.45
CA MET A 1 28.44 3.96 -27.19
C MET A 1 27.01 3.56 -27.51
N ARG A 2 26.61 2.33 -27.17
CA ARG A 2 25.23 1.85 -27.43
C ARG A 2 24.39 2.18 -26.20
N TYR A 3 23.48 3.14 -26.32
CA TYR A 3 22.38 3.28 -25.39
C TYR A 3 21.48 2.07 -25.59
N ILE A 4 21.51 1.15 -24.63
CA ILE A 4 20.50 0.11 -24.50
C ILE A 4 19.40 0.79 -23.69
N ASP A 5 18.30 1.18 -24.36
CA ASP A 5 17.06 1.51 -23.68
C ASP A 5 16.68 0.28 -22.86
N LYS A 6 16.89 0.36 -21.53
CA LYS A 6 16.36 -0.64 -20.63
C LYS A 6 14.83 -0.42 -20.61
N LEU A 7 14.12 -1.21 -21.39
CA LEU A 7 12.70 -1.39 -21.15
C LEU A 7 12.55 -1.85 -19.69
N PRO A 8 11.63 -1.26 -18.91
CA PRO A 8 11.41 -1.70 -17.55
C PRO A 8 11.11 -3.21 -17.58
N ASP A 9 11.79 -3.97 -16.73
CA ASP A 9 11.48 -5.39 -16.57
C ASP A 9 10.01 -5.54 -16.19
N PRO A 10 9.28 -6.49 -16.79
CA PRO A 10 7.87 -6.71 -16.43
C PRO A 10 7.75 -7.03 -14.95
N LYS A 11 6.71 -6.52 -14.31
CA LYS A 11 6.47 -6.76 -12.90
C LYS A 11 6.26 -8.27 -12.65
N GLY A 12 6.95 -8.80 -11.65
CA GLY A 12 6.69 -10.16 -11.19
C GLY A 12 5.34 -10.28 -10.45
N GLU A 13 4.82 -11.50 -10.33
CA GLU A 13 3.52 -11.81 -9.72
C GLU A 13 3.32 -11.17 -8.34
N ALA A 14 4.38 -11.12 -7.50
CA ALA A 14 4.31 -10.51 -6.17
C ALA A 14 4.06 -9.00 -6.22
N ALA A 15 4.60 -8.30 -7.22
CA ALA A 15 4.38 -6.86 -7.40
C ALA A 15 2.96 -6.59 -7.91
N VAL A 16 2.48 -7.36 -8.89
CA VAL A 16 1.10 -7.27 -9.40
C VAL A 16 0.09 -7.58 -8.29
N LEU A 17 0.36 -8.60 -7.45
CA LEU A 17 -0.47 -8.92 -6.28
C LEU A 17 -0.50 -7.74 -5.29
N GLY A 18 0.65 -7.09 -5.07
CA GLY A 18 0.76 -5.90 -4.24
C GLY A 18 -0.12 -4.77 -4.76
N THR A 19 0.03 -4.39 -6.02
CA THR A 19 -0.78 -3.35 -6.68
C THR A 19 -2.28 -3.66 -6.55
N PHE A 20 -2.71 -4.87 -6.88
CA PHE A 20 -4.12 -5.28 -6.77
C PHE A 20 -4.68 -5.15 -5.36
N VAL A 21 -3.90 -5.51 -4.33
CA VAL A 21 -4.33 -5.39 -2.91
C VAL A 21 -4.37 -3.95 -2.45
N HIS A 22 -3.36 -3.12 -2.83
CA HIS A 22 -3.31 -1.70 -2.48
C HIS A 22 -4.51 -0.95 -3.05
N GLU A 23 -4.85 -1.15 -4.31
CA GLU A 23 -5.99 -0.54 -4.98
C GLU A 23 -7.33 -0.89 -4.30
N ILE A 24 -7.49 -2.15 -3.84
CA ILE A 24 -8.67 -2.55 -3.08
C ILE A 24 -8.74 -1.81 -1.72
N LEU A 25 -7.61 -1.65 -1.04
CA LEU A 25 -7.56 -0.95 0.25
C LEU A 25 -7.77 0.55 0.10
N GLU A 26 -7.18 1.17 -0.93
CA GLU A 26 -7.39 2.57 -1.30
C GLU A 26 -8.87 2.87 -1.51
N ASP A 27 -9.52 2.13 -2.42
CA ASP A 27 -10.94 2.28 -2.71
C ASP A 27 -11.82 2.08 -1.48
N LEU A 28 -11.49 1.09 -0.63
CA LEU A 28 -12.22 0.85 0.60
C LEU A 28 -12.08 2.02 1.58
N LEU A 29 -10.87 2.56 1.73
CA LEU A 29 -10.59 3.62 2.70
C LEU A 29 -11.08 4.99 2.24
N ASN A 30 -11.25 5.19 0.93
CA ASN A 30 -11.86 6.39 0.35
C ASN A 30 -13.39 6.44 0.55
N LEU A 31 -14.04 5.34 0.99
CA LEU A 31 -15.45 5.34 1.35
C LEU A 31 -15.71 5.96 2.73
N ASP A 32 -16.95 6.33 2.97
CA ASP A 32 -17.40 6.67 4.32
C ASP A 32 -17.14 5.51 5.30
N SER A 33 -16.72 5.83 6.51
CA SER A 33 -16.34 4.83 7.51
C SER A 33 -17.40 3.74 7.77
N ALA A 34 -18.68 4.11 7.70
CA ALA A 34 -19.80 3.17 7.88
C ALA A 34 -19.85 2.09 6.77
N GLU A 35 -19.39 2.40 5.57
CA GLU A 35 -19.43 1.53 4.40
C GLU A 35 -18.23 0.58 4.32
N ARG A 36 -17.16 0.82 5.08
CA ARG A 36 -15.93 0.04 5.08
C ARG A 36 -16.14 -1.32 5.73
N SER A 37 -16.67 -2.26 4.95
CA SER A 37 -16.96 -3.63 5.39
C SER A 37 -16.30 -4.67 4.48
N LEU A 38 -16.13 -5.89 4.99
CA LEU A 38 -15.60 -7.00 4.21
C LEU A 38 -16.49 -7.31 2.98
N ALA A 39 -17.80 -7.12 3.10
CA ALA A 39 -18.74 -7.28 1.98
C ALA A 39 -18.51 -6.21 0.90
N THR A 40 -18.24 -4.97 1.31
CA THR A 40 -17.89 -3.87 0.40
C THR A 40 -16.53 -4.12 -0.26
N ALA A 41 -15.52 -4.51 0.51
CA ALA A 41 -14.20 -4.87 -0.02
C ALA A 41 -14.29 -5.98 -1.08
N LYS A 42 -15.20 -6.96 -0.92
CA LYS A 42 -15.41 -8.00 -1.91
C LYS A 42 -15.99 -7.48 -3.23
N LYS A 43 -16.88 -6.47 -3.17
CA LYS A 43 -17.42 -5.81 -4.37
C LYS A 43 -16.34 -5.01 -5.08
N ILE A 44 -15.54 -4.26 -4.31
CA ILE A 44 -14.38 -3.51 -4.82
C ILE A 44 -13.41 -4.46 -5.51
N ALA A 45 -13.02 -5.57 -4.86
CA ALA A 45 -12.13 -6.56 -5.45
C ALA A 45 -12.65 -7.15 -6.77
N GLY A 46 -13.98 -7.28 -6.93
CA GLY A 46 -14.61 -7.67 -8.20
C GLY A 46 -14.39 -6.63 -9.29
N ARG A 47 -14.58 -5.34 -8.98
CA ARG A 47 -14.38 -4.23 -9.92
C ARG A 47 -12.90 -4.05 -10.29
N VAL A 48 -12.02 -3.96 -9.31
CA VAL A 48 -10.57 -3.83 -9.52
C VAL A 48 -10.03 -5.01 -10.34
N TRP A 49 -10.61 -6.20 -10.17
CA TRP A 49 -10.25 -7.36 -10.97
C TRP A 49 -10.52 -7.18 -12.48
N GLU A 50 -11.60 -6.49 -12.86
CA GLU A 50 -11.93 -6.25 -14.27
C GLU A 50 -10.83 -5.43 -14.96
N GLU A 51 -10.23 -4.47 -14.23
CA GLU A 51 -9.11 -3.65 -14.70
C GLU A 51 -7.79 -4.44 -14.67
N THR A 52 -7.51 -5.12 -13.56
CA THR A 52 -6.29 -5.93 -13.42
C THR A 52 -6.18 -7.02 -14.48
N ALA A 53 -7.31 -7.67 -14.83
CA ALA A 53 -7.31 -8.79 -15.78
C ALA A 53 -6.91 -8.41 -17.21
N ILE A 54 -7.02 -7.11 -17.56
CA ILE A 54 -6.63 -6.58 -18.88
C ILE A 54 -5.33 -5.76 -18.82
N ASP A 55 -4.73 -5.60 -17.64
CA ASP A 55 -3.47 -4.88 -17.45
C ASP A 55 -2.30 -5.65 -18.06
N GLU A 56 -1.39 -4.94 -18.73
CA GLU A 56 -0.25 -5.53 -19.43
C GLU A 56 0.69 -6.29 -18.49
N ASP A 57 0.92 -5.77 -17.26
CA ASP A 57 1.75 -6.43 -16.27
C ASP A 57 1.13 -7.76 -15.84
N PHE A 58 -0.20 -7.82 -15.62
CA PHE A 58 -0.90 -9.06 -15.28
C PHE A 58 -0.90 -10.05 -16.44
N ILE A 59 -1.18 -9.60 -17.67
CA ILE A 59 -1.18 -10.45 -18.86
C ILE A 59 0.22 -11.05 -19.09
N SER A 60 1.27 -10.29 -18.85
CA SER A 60 2.66 -10.72 -19.01
C SER A 60 3.05 -11.89 -18.10
N LEU A 61 2.32 -12.12 -16.99
CA LEU A 61 2.54 -13.24 -16.09
C LEU A 61 2.18 -14.59 -16.72
N CYS A 62 1.39 -14.61 -17.79
CA CYS A 62 0.97 -15.82 -18.53
C CYS A 62 0.40 -16.93 -17.63
N LEU A 63 -0.37 -16.55 -16.59
CA LEU A 63 -0.91 -17.51 -15.61
C LEU A 63 -1.97 -18.43 -16.22
N ALA A 64 -1.92 -19.72 -15.89
CA ALA A 64 -2.97 -20.67 -16.19
C ALA A 64 -4.24 -20.37 -15.34
N GLU A 65 -5.39 -20.92 -15.72
CA GLU A 65 -6.68 -20.63 -15.07
C GLU A 65 -6.70 -20.94 -13.56
N ASP A 66 -6.06 -22.02 -13.16
CA ASP A 66 -5.91 -22.42 -11.74
C ASP A 66 -4.95 -21.47 -10.98
N GLU A 67 -3.89 -20.98 -11.63
CA GLU A 67 -2.97 -19.98 -11.07
C GLU A 67 -3.66 -18.63 -10.90
N VAL A 68 -4.51 -18.22 -11.84
CA VAL A 68 -5.36 -17.03 -11.70
C VAL A 68 -6.30 -17.15 -10.50
N LYS A 69 -6.93 -18.30 -10.31
CA LYS A 69 -7.76 -18.58 -9.13
C LYS A 69 -6.94 -18.49 -7.82
N ALA A 70 -5.75 -19.06 -7.83
CA ALA A 70 -4.83 -19.00 -6.69
C ALA A 70 -4.36 -17.58 -6.38
N PHE A 71 -4.07 -16.75 -7.41
CA PHE A 71 -3.73 -15.34 -7.27
C PHE A 71 -4.86 -14.57 -6.58
N LYS A 72 -6.10 -14.67 -7.08
CA LYS A 72 -7.29 -14.02 -6.50
C LYS A 72 -7.52 -14.46 -5.06
N TRP A 73 -7.34 -15.74 -4.78
CA TRP A 73 -7.50 -16.26 -3.43
C TRP A 73 -6.44 -15.72 -2.47
N ARG A 74 -5.17 -15.62 -2.90
CA ARG A 74 -4.10 -15.03 -2.10
C ARG A 74 -4.36 -13.57 -1.79
N ALA A 75 -4.77 -12.78 -2.79
CA ALA A 75 -5.16 -11.38 -2.60
C ALA A 75 -6.28 -11.26 -1.58
N TRP A 76 -7.34 -12.07 -1.73
CA TRP A 76 -8.46 -12.06 -0.80
C TRP A 76 -8.05 -12.39 0.64
N ARG A 77 -7.15 -13.35 0.82
CA ARG A 77 -6.62 -13.69 2.14
C ARG A 77 -5.85 -12.54 2.80
N LEU A 78 -5.19 -11.69 2.02
CA LEU A 78 -4.52 -10.49 2.54
C LEU A 78 -5.56 -9.45 3.00
N ILE A 79 -6.63 -9.26 2.25
CA ILE A 79 -7.73 -8.38 2.64
C ILE A 79 -8.41 -8.89 3.92
N GLU A 80 -8.73 -10.19 4.02
CA GLU A 80 -9.28 -10.77 5.26
C GLU A 80 -8.34 -10.54 6.47
N LYS A 81 -7.02 -10.67 6.26
CA LYS A 81 -6.04 -10.40 7.32
C LYS A 81 -6.00 -8.93 7.70
N TYR A 82 -6.12 -8.00 6.76
CA TYR A 82 -6.25 -6.59 7.08
C TYR A 82 -7.40 -6.34 8.06
N PHE A 83 -8.60 -6.87 7.77
CA PHE A 83 -9.75 -6.76 8.67
C PHE A 83 -9.58 -7.47 10.02
N ALA A 84 -8.71 -8.46 10.12
CA ALA A 84 -8.37 -9.11 11.38
C ALA A 84 -7.36 -8.30 12.22
N ILE A 85 -6.51 -7.49 11.56
CA ILE A 85 -5.50 -6.65 12.21
C ILE A 85 -6.10 -5.31 12.63
N GLU A 86 -6.96 -4.72 11.79
CA GLU A 86 -7.49 -3.38 11.95
C GLU A 86 -8.97 -3.29 11.60
N ASP A 87 -9.71 -2.48 12.33
CA ASP A 87 -11.10 -2.16 11.99
C ASP A 87 -11.12 -0.92 11.08
N PRO A 88 -11.33 -1.06 9.76
CA PRO A 88 -11.26 0.07 8.83
C PRO A 88 -12.30 1.15 9.10
N LYS A 89 -13.37 0.83 9.86
CA LYS A 89 -14.37 1.81 10.27
C LYS A 89 -13.85 2.79 11.31
N LYS A 90 -12.79 2.43 12.05
CA LYS A 90 -12.16 3.27 13.07
C LYS A 90 -10.99 4.08 12.53
N VAL A 91 -10.47 3.73 11.36
CA VAL A 91 -9.38 4.46 10.70
C VAL A 91 -9.88 5.85 10.31
N GLN A 92 -9.22 6.88 10.83
CA GLN A 92 -9.53 8.28 10.51
C GLN A 92 -8.67 8.72 9.32
N VAL A 93 -9.10 8.31 8.14
CA VAL A 93 -8.42 8.59 6.89
C VAL A 93 -8.35 10.11 6.66
N VAL A 94 -7.15 10.60 6.40
CA VAL A 94 -6.91 11.96 5.91
C VAL A 94 -6.78 11.91 4.39
N GLU A 95 -5.94 11.00 3.87
CA GLU A 95 -5.80 10.77 2.43
C GLU A 95 -5.27 9.36 2.18
N ALA A 96 -5.79 8.67 1.16
CA ALA A 96 -5.28 7.41 0.65
C ALA A 96 -4.63 7.64 -0.72
N GLU A 97 -3.53 6.92 -1.03
CA GLU A 97 -2.71 7.09 -2.24
C GLU A 97 -2.26 8.55 -2.45
N GLN A 98 -1.85 9.20 -1.36
CA GLN A 98 -1.42 10.61 -1.38
C GLN A 98 -0.13 10.79 -2.16
N THR A 99 -0.18 11.59 -3.23
CA THR A 99 1.02 12.00 -3.97
C THR A 99 1.74 13.14 -3.25
N LEU A 100 3.01 12.93 -2.93
CA LEU A 100 3.90 13.93 -2.38
C LEU A 100 4.91 14.39 -3.44
N ALA A 101 4.94 15.69 -3.72
CA ALA A 101 5.90 16.32 -4.61
C ALA A 101 6.44 17.57 -3.88
N VAL A 102 7.51 17.40 -3.14
CA VAL A 102 8.09 18.42 -2.25
C VAL A 102 9.61 18.50 -2.43
N GLU A 103 10.24 19.46 -1.76
CA GLU A 103 11.69 19.57 -1.67
C GLU A 103 12.10 19.38 -0.22
N ILE A 104 12.95 18.39 0.06
CA ILE A 104 13.51 18.10 1.38
C ILE A 104 14.97 18.54 1.38
N ASP A 105 15.32 19.52 2.20
CA ASP A 105 16.70 20.07 2.27
C ASP A 105 17.28 20.46 0.89
N GLY A 106 16.48 21.02 0.00
CA GLY A 106 16.90 21.41 -1.36
C GLY A 106 16.96 20.24 -2.36
N VAL A 107 16.49 19.06 -1.99
CA VAL A 107 16.44 17.88 -2.87
C VAL A 107 14.99 17.58 -3.26
N PRO A 108 14.65 17.58 -4.57
CA PRO A 108 13.32 17.21 -5.02
C PRO A 108 12.97 15.79 -4.59
N PHE A 109 11.81 15.63 -3.95
CA PHE A 109 11.27 14.35 -3.54
C PHE A 109 9.92 14.12 -4.20
N TYR A 110 9.71 12.92 -4.73
CA TYR A 110 8.43 12.46 -5.24
C TYR A 110 8.13 11.08 -4.63
N GLY A 111 6.93 10.90 -4.13
CA GLY A 111 6.48 9.63 -3.58
C GLY A 111 4.96 9.54 -3.49
N ILE A 112 4.47 8.33 -3.28
CA ILE A 112 3.05 8.05 -3.06
C ILE A 112 2.95 7.34 -1.71
N VAL A 113 2.12 7.88 -0.83
CA VAL A 113 1.84 7.34 0.51
C VAL A 113 0.56 6.55 0.44
N ASP A 114 0.58 5.28 0.82
CA ASP A 114 -0.61 4.41 0.74
C ASP A 114 -1.75 4.96 1.61
N LEU A 115 -1.43 5.44 2.82
CA LEU A 115 -2.42 6.03 3.71
C LEU A 115 -1.78 7.05 4.66
N THR A 116 -2.43 8.20 4.78
CA THR A 116 -2.24 9.16 5.86
C THR A 116 -3.50 9.15 6.73
N GLU A 117 -3.35 8.88 8.01
CA GLU A 117 -4.47 8.83 8.97
C GLU A 117 -4.22 9.72 10.20
N ARG A 118 -5.29 10.17 10.84
CA ARG A 118 -5.19 10.95 12.07
C ARG A 118 -5.10 10.04 13.29
N VAL A 119 -4.09 10.32 14.14
CA VAL A 119 -3.88 9.62 15.42
C VAL A 119 -3.60 10.65 16.50
N GLY A 120 -4.51 10.76 17.47
CA GLY A 120 -4.42 11.82 18.48
C GLY A 120 -4.45 13.22 17.85
N SER A 121 -3.43 14.05 18.12
CA SER A 121 -3.28 15.38 17.52
C SER A 121 -2.49 15.36 16.20
N GLY A 122 -1.74 14.31 15.93
CA GLY A 122 -0.84 14.20 14.77
C GLY A 122 -1.35 13.28 13.67
N LEU A 123 -0.48 13.04 12.70
CA LEU A 123 -0.70 12.13 11.60
C LEU A 123 0.14 10.86 11.75
N ARG A 124 -0.38 9.76 11.25
CA ARG A 124 0.38 8.53 11.00
C ARG A 124 0.48 8.29 9.50
N VAL A 125 1.70 8.05 9.05
CA VAL A 125 1.99 7.55 7.70
C VAL A 125 1.98 6.04 7.72
N VAL A 126 1.18 5.42 6.85
CA VAL A 126 1.07 3.96 6.73
C VAL A 126 1.47 3.53 5.33
N ASP A 127 2.25 2.44 5.26
CA ASP A 127 2.60 1.78 4.02
C ASP A 127 2.27 0.29 4.15
N TYR A 128 1.46 -0.22 3.24
CA TYR A 128 1.01 -1.61 3.23
C TYR A 128 2.03 -2.53 2.57
N LYS A 129 2.27 -3.66 3.19
CA LYS A 129 3.20 -4.68 2.68
C LYS A 129 2.50 -6.03 2.56
N THR A 130 2.40 -6.54 1.34
CA THR A 130 1.83 -7.87 1.03
C THR A 130 2.83 -9.00 1.22
N GLY A 131 4.10 -8.67 1.31
CA GLY A 131 5.21 -9.62 1.51
C GLY A 131 5.35 -10.11 2.96
N LYS A 132 6.41 -10.89 3.19
CA LYS A 132 6.76 -11.38 4.53
C LYS A 132 7.41 -10.29 5.36
N THR A 133 7.12 -10.27 6.65
CA THR A 133 7.82 -9.41 7.63
C THR A 133 9.31 -9.69 7.60
N PRO A 134 10.16 -8.65 7.54
CA PRO A 134 11.60 -8.81 7.57
C PRO A 134 12.06 -9.36 8.93
N ARG A 135 13.24 -9.97 8.96
CA ARG A 135 13.88 -10.28 10.24
C ARG A 135 14.21 -9.00 10.99
N ALA A 136 14.18 -9.02 12.32
CA ALA A 136 14.36 -7.83 13.17
C ALA A 136 15.52 -6.91 12.79
N ARG A 137 16.67 -7.49 12.35
CA ARG A 137 17.86 -6.74 11.93
C ARG A 137 17.69 -5.91 10.65
N TYR A 138 16.63 -6.13 9.88
CA TYR A 138 16.36 -5.42 8.61
C TYR A 138 15.11 -4.53 8.70
N VAL A 139 14.53 -4.39 9.87
CA VAL A 139 13.30 -3.59 10.07
C VAL A 139 13.59 -2.13 9.80
N ASP A 140 14.69 -1.60 10.33
CA ASP A 140 15.04 -0.17 10.18
C ASP A 140 15.33 0.19 8.73
N ASP A 141 15.98 -0.70 7.95
CA ASP A 141 16.17 -0.50 6.50
C ASP A 141 14.82 -0.40 5.75
N LYS A 142 13.81 -1.16 6.19
CA LYS A 142 12.48 -1.12 5.58
C LYS A 142 11.65 0.08 6.00
N LEU A 143 11.93 0.64 7.18
CA LEU A 143 11.29 1.85 7.65
C LEU A 143 11.77 3.12 6.92
N SER A 144 12.92 3.09 6.23
CA SER A 144 13.49 4.25 5.55
C SER A 144 12.50 4.95 4.61
N GLN A 145 11.67 4.18 3.89
CA GLN A 145 10.66 4.70 2.99
C GLN A 145 9.60 5.53 3.74
N VAL A 146 9.04 4.99 4.82
CA VAL A 146 8.00 5.71 5.59
C VAL A 146 8.57 6.89 6.36
N TRP A 147 9.86 6.86 6.75
CA TRP A 147 10.55 8.01 7.31
C TRP A 147 10.70 9.16 6.29
N LEU A 148 11.01 8.83 5.03
CA LEU A 148 11.06 9.82 3.94
C LEU A 148 9.68 10.43 3.68
N TYR A 149 8.62 9.64 3.72
CA TYR A 149 7.25 10.15 3.62
C TYR A 149 6.90 11.08 4.79
N ALA A 150 7.28 10.71 6.01
CA ALA A 150 7.06 11.56 7.18
C ALA A 150 7.80 12.90 7.06
N ALA A 151 9.06 12.88 6.61
CA ALA A 151 9.83 14.10 6.35
C ALA A 151 9.18 14.95 5.26
N ALA A 152 8.72 14.33 4.16
CA ALA A 152 8.05 15.04 3.07
C ALA A 152 6.73 15.68 3.50
N LEU A 153 5.95 15.02 4.36
CA LEU A 153 4.72 15.58 4.94
C LEU A 153 5.01 16.74 5.90
N ALA A 154 6.11 16.67 6.66
CA ALA A 154 6.51 17.76 7.54
C ALA A 154 6.83 19.06 6.79
N GLU A 155 7.35 18.97 5.53
CA GLU A 155 7.55 20.13 4.66
C GLU A 155 6.22 20.82 4.24
N THR A 156 5.09 20.16 4.45
CA THR A 156 3.75 20.69 4.16
C THR A 156 2.98 21.14 5.41
N ASP A 157 3.69 21.51 6.48
CA ASP A 157 3.14 21.95 7.77
C ASP A 157 2.26 20.89 8.48
N ASN A 158 2.46 19.61 8.18
CA ASN A 158 1.79 18.51 8.86
C ASN A 158 2.63 17.99 10.02
N GLU A 159 2.01 17.80 11.20
CA GLU A 159 2.65 17.15 12.33
C GLU A 159 2.51 15.62 12.21
N VAL A 160 3.56 14.96 11.76
CA VAL A 160 3.61 13.49 11.72
C VAL A 160 4.13 12.99 13.05
N SER A 161 3.34 12.17 13.75
CA SER A 161 3.67 11.61 15.06
C SER A 161 4.11 10.15 15.00
N GLU A 162 3.68 9.43 13.98
CA GLU A 162 3.96 7.99 13.85
C GLU A 162 4.18 7.59 12.38
N VAL A 163 4.99 6.55 12.19
CA VAL A 163 5.11 5.83 10.92
C VAL A 163 4.80 4.36 11.12
N ARG A 164 4.15 3.75 10.16
CA ARG A 164 3.71 2.34 10.22
C ARG A 164 4.03 1.59 8.93
N LEU A 165 4.69 0.44 9.06
CA LEU A 165 4.68 -0.59 8.02
C LEU A 165 3.63 -1.64 8.38
N MET A 166 2.54 -1.70 7.63
CA MET A 166 1.46 -2.64 7.84
C MET A 166 1.69 -3.91 7.01
N TYR A 167 2.32 -4.91 7.62
CA TYR A 167 2.46 -6.23 6.99
C TYR A 167 1.15 -7.01 7.08
N LEU A 168 0.43 -7.11 5.97
CA LEU A 168 -0.87 -7.81 5.92
C LEU A 168 -0.75 -9.31 6.26
N THR A 169 0.46 -9.85 6.25
CA THR A 169 0.71 -11.25 6.64
C THR A 169 0.86 -11.47 8.14
N SER A 170 1.25 -10.45 8.94
CA SER A 170 1.68 -10.61 10.33
C SER A 170 1.35 -9.45 11.28
N GLY A 171 0.94 -8.29 10.75
CA GLY A 171 0.59 -7.11 11.54
C GLY A 171 1.56 -5.93 11.39
N PRO A 172 1.28 -4.83 12.09
CA PRO A 172 2.02 -3.58 11.95
C PRO A 172 3.38 -3.58 12.65
N ILE A 173 4.28 -2.74 12.15
CA ILE A 173 5.49 -2.30 12.82
C ILE A 173 5.40 -0.78 12.93
N ASP A 174 5.18 -0.28 14.13
CA ASP A 174 5.00 1.13 14.41
C ASP A 174 6.28 1.76 14.98
N ARG A 175 6.50 3.04 14.66
CA ARG A 175 7.52 3.88 15.26
C ARG A 175 6.94 5.28 15.50
N VAL A 176 7.32 5.87 16.62
CA VAL A 176 7.06 7.28 16.92
C VAL A 176 8.11 8.14 16.19
N VAL A 177 7.67 9.24 15.60
CA VAL A 177 8.52 10.22 14.90
C VAL A 177 9.14 11.17 15.88
#